data_bbed7b9be14c108195aafbf8e3e423fd
#
_entry.id   bbed7b9be14c108195aafbf8e3e423fd
#
_cell.length_a   1.000
_cell.length_b   1.000
_cell.length_c   1.000
_cell.angle_alpha   90.00
_cell.angle_beta   90.00
_cell.angle_gamma   90.00
#
_symmetry.space_group_name_H-M   'P 1'
#
loop_
_entity.id
_entity.type
_entity.pdbx_description
1 polymer ?
#
loop_
_entity_poly.entity_id
_entity_poly.type
_entity_poly.pdbx_seq_one_letter_code
_entity_poly.pdbx_strand_id
1 'polypeptide(L)' 'MSSMNVVGSALTAEMLHLDVISEN' A
#
# COMPACT_ATOMS: atom_id res chain seq x y z
N MET A 1 -13.13 8.18 10.69
CA MET A 1 -12.34 7.39 9.75
C MET A 1 -13.24 6.38 9.04
N SER A 2 -12.97 6.14 7.77
CA SER A 2 -13.74 5.18 6.98
C SER A 2 -12.96 3.87 6.87
N SER A 3 -13.64 2.75 7.01
CA SER A 3 -12.98 1.45 6.86
C SER A 3 -12.47 1.26 5.44
N MET A 4 -13.13 1.86 4.46
CA MET A 4 -12.66 1.79 3.07
C MET A 4 -11.35 2.56 2.89
N ASN A 5 -11.18 3.66 3.63
CA ASN A 5 -9.93 4.40 3.58
C ASN A 5 -8.77 3.59 4.17
N VAL A 6 -9.05 2.81 5.21
CA VAL A 6 -8.04 1.95 5.81
C VAL A 6 -7.63 0.86 4.82
N VAL A 7 -8.60 0.25 4.15
CA VAL A 7 -8.32 -0.79 3.16
C VAL A 7 -7.50 -0.22 2.00
N GLY A 8 -7.87 0.96 1.50
CA GLY A 8 -7.13 1.61 0.41
C GLY A 8 -5.71 1.95 0.81
N SER A 9 -5.52 2.40 2.05
CA SER A 9 -4.19 2.73 2.56
C SER A 9 -3.32 1.49 2.67
N ALA A 10 -3.88 0.38 3.15
CA ALA A 10 -3.15 -0.87 3.27
C ALA A 10 -2.72 -1.39 1.90
N LEU A 11 -3.62 -1.31 0.93
CA LEU A 11 -3.32 -1.74 -0.43
C LEU A 11 -2.19 -0.89 -1.04
N THR A 12 -2.28 0.42 -0.86
CA THR A 12 -1.27 1.35 -1.37
C THR A 12 0.10 1.08 -0.74
N ALA A 13 0.12 0.83 0.56
CA ALA A 13 1.38 0.54 1.27
C ALA A 13 2.03 -0.71 0.70
N GLU A 14 1.23 -1.73 0.38
CA GLU A 14 1.78 -2.95 -0.19
C GLU A 14 2.35 -2.72 -1.59
N MET A 15 1.71 -1.88 -2.38
CA MET A 15 2.22 -1.54 -3.70
C MET A 15 3.56 -0.81 -3.63
N LEU A 16 3.72 0.10 -2.66
CA LEU A 16 4.98 0.79 -2.46
C LEU A 16 6.08 -0.17 -2.05
N HIS A 17 5.74 -1.15 -1.23
CA HIS A 17 6.69 -2.16 -0.79
C HIS A 17 7.24 -2.93 -1.99
N LEU A 18 6.34 -3.39 -2.88
CA LEU A 18 6.76 -4.12 -4.07
C LEU A 18 7.60 -3.24 -5.00
N ASP A 19 7.30 -1.96 -5.09
CA ASP A 19 8.04 -1.03 -5.91
C ASP A 19 9.49 -0.91 -5.43
N VAL A 20 9.69 -0.79 -4.13
CA VAL A 20 11.03 -0.71 -3.55
C VAL A 20 11.80 -2.00 -3.79
N ILE A 21 11.14 -3.13 -3.62
CA ILE A 21 11.78 -4.43 -3.83
C ILE A 21 12.20 -4.59 -5.29
N SER A 22 11.39 -4.17 -6.24
CA SER A 22 11.73 -4.30 -7.66
C SER A 22 12.88 -3.38 -8.05
N GLU A 23 13.06 -2.28 -7.33
CA GLU A 23 14.17 -1.35 -7.55
C GLU A 23 15.47 -1.90 -7.00
N ASN A 24 15.37 -2.66 -5.92
CA ASN A 24 16.52 -3.19 -5.21
C ASN A 24 17.06 -4.45 -5.87
#